data_0cedbf8b8bcc09a51b299ece18ae5acc
#
_entry.id   0cedbf8b8bcc09a51b299ece18ae5acc
#
_cell.length_a   1.000
_cell.length_b   1.000
_cell.length_c   1.000
_cell.angle_alpha   90.00
_cell.angle_beta   90.00
_cell.angle_gamma   90.00
#
_symmetry.space_group_name_H-M   'P 1'
#
loop_
_entity.id
_entity.type
_entity.pdbx_description
1 polymer ?
#
loop_
_entity_poly.entity_id
_entity_poly.type
_entity_poly.pdbx_seq_one_letter_code
_entity_poly.pdbx_strand_id
1 'polypeptide(L)'
;MDDRDIGLSEWTGLDQPQHTDSESEDPELASRAIQREKLIKEIKDLQLNLKGVLDEIKKTEGEFEKKKAENEMLQTYVNNLTRQNMLITNAK
;
A
#
# COMPACT_ATOMS: atom_id res chain seq x y z
N MET A 1 14.39 2.80 -2.02
CA MET A 1 13.59 3.92 -2.29
C MET A 1 12.42 4.07 -1.35
N ASP A 2 12.40 5.12 -0.61
CA ASP A 2 11.44 5.25 0.47
C ASP A 2 10.52 6.41 0.30
N ASP A 3 9.75 6.33 -0.75
CA ASP A 3 8.75 7.35 -0.98
C ASP A 3 7.78 7.46 0.16
N ARG A 4 7.69 6.40 0.94
CA ARG A 4 6.76 6.38 2.06
C ARG A 4 7.13 7.37 3.14
N ASP A 5 8.42 7.57 3.33
CA ASP A 5 8.87 8.45 4.41
C ASP A 5 8.65 9.90 4.08
N ILE A 6 8.64 10.22 2.80
CA ILE A 6 8.54 11.62 2.40
C ILE A 6 7.20 12.19 2.79
N GLY A 7 6.13 11.50 2.45
CA GLY A 7 4.80 11.99 2.75
C GLY A 7 4.51 12.04 4.23
N LEU A 8 4.93 11.01 4.94
CA LEU A 8 4.66 10.95 6.38
C LEU A 8 5.41 12.01 7.14
N SER A 9 6.62 12.30 6.69
CA SER A 9 7.45 13.29 7.33
C SER A 9 6.83 14.67 7.23
N GLU A 10 6.29 14.98 6.08
CA GLU A 10 5.67 16.28 5.87
C GLU A 10 4.36 16.41 6.62
N TRP A 11 3.60 15.31 6.68
CA TRP A 11 2.32 15.36 7.34
C TRP A 11 2.44 15.43 8.85
N THR A 12 3.50 14.89 9.42
CA THR A 12 3.64 14.94 10.87
C THR A 12 3.86 16.37 11.37
N GLY A 13 4.38 17.23 10.52
CA GLY A 13 4.52 18.62 10.91
C GLY A 13 3.21 19.31 11.17
N LEU A 14 2.14 18.79 10.60
CA LEU A 14 0.83 19.36 10.79
C LEU A 14 0.23 19.02 12.15
N ASP A 15 0.81 18.05 12.82
CA ASP A 15 0.31 17.62 14.12
C ASP A 15 0.72 18.50 15.25
N GLN A 16 1.65 19.37 15.03
CA GLN A 16 2.15 20.17 16.09
C GLN A 16 1.14 21.23 16.46
N PRO A 17 0.73 21.27 17.71
CA PRO A 17 -0.25 22.25 18.12
C PRO A 17 0.38 23.62 18.01
N GLN A 18 -0.27 24.46 17.26
CA GLN A 18 0.15 25.82 17.23
C GLN A 18 -0.32 26.51 18.49
N HIS A 19 0.61 27.13 19.11
CA HIS A 19 0.31 27.86 20.30
C HIS A 19 -0.46 29.09 19.92
N THR A 20 -1.73 29.01 19.99
CA THR A 20 -2.53 30.21 19.86
C THR A 20 -2.94 30.63 21.24
N ASP A 21 -2.98 31.91 21.43
CA ASP A 21 -3.46 32.45 22.66
C ASP A 21 -4.87 32.01 22.88
N SER A 22 -5.01 31.17 23.85
CA SER A 22 -6.29 30.57 24.08
C SER A 22 -7.25 31.48 24.82
N GLU A 23 -6.87 32.70 25.04
CA GLU A 23 -7.71 33.57 25.79
C GLU A 23 -8.79 34.25 24.99
N SER A 24 -8.74 34.07 23.72
CA SER A 24 -9.78 34.61 22.88
C SER A 24 -11.00 33.70 22.99
N GLU A 25 -12.07 34.27 23.48
CA GLU A 25 -13.33 33.56 23.61
C GLU A 25 -14.16 33.64 22.35
N ASP A 26 -13.53 33.93 21.26
CA ASP A 26 -14.20 34.05 19.97
C ASP A 26 -14.74 32.68 19.56
N PRO A 27 -16.06 32.53 19.41
CA PRO A 27 -16.62 31.24 18.98
C PRO A 27 -16.09 30.78 17.62
N GLU A 28 -15.71 31.75 16.80
CA GLU A 28 -15.20 31.43 15.49
C GLU A 28 -13.84 30.72 15.58
N LEU A 29 -13.01 31.19 16.50
CA LEU A 29 -11.70 30.56 16.70
C LEU A 29 -11.86 29.16 17.27
N ALA A 30 -12.81 28.99 18.18
CA ALA A 30 -13.08 27.68 18.73
C ALA A 30 -13.58 26.73 17.65
N SER A 31 -14.44 27.23 16.78
CA SER A 31 -14.96 26.42 15.68
C SER A 31 -13.87 26.01 14.72
N ARG A 32 -12.97 26.93 14.42
CA ARG A 32 -11.84 26.63 13.54
C ARG A 32 -10.92 25.59 14.16
N ALA A 33 -10.70 25.68 15.46
CA ALA A 33 -9.85 24.72 16.15
C ALA A 33 -10.46 23.33 16.09
N ILE A 34 -11.78 23.24 16.26
CA ILE A 34 -12.47 21.96 16.19
C ILE A 34 -12.40 21.40 14.78
N GLN A 35 -12.62 22.24 13.79
CA GLN A 35 -12.53 21.80 12.39
C GLN A 35 -11.14 21.32 12.04
N ARG A 36 -10.14 22.04 12.53
CA ARG A 36 -8.75 21.66 12.28
C ARG A 36 -8.45 20.31 12.91
N GLU A 37 -8.92 20.10 14.12
CA GLU A 37 -8.71 18.83 14.79
C GLU A 37 -9.35 17.69 14.02
N LYS A 38 -10.56 17.92 13.54
CA LYS A 38 -11.25 16.91 12.73
C LYS A 38 -10.47 16.58 11.48
N LEU A 39 -9.97 17.61 10.81
CA LEU A 39 -9.21 17.40 9.58
C LEU A 39 -7.93 16.62 9.84
N ILE A 40 -7.25 16.96 10.92
CA ILE A 40 -6.02 16.25 11.27
C ILE A 40 -6.32 14.77 11.52
N LYS A 41 -7.41 14.51 12.22
CA LYS A 41 -7.79 13.15 12.50
C LYS A 41 -8.12 12.39 11.22
N GLU A 42 -8.84 13.04 10.32
CA GLU A 42 -9.18 12.42 9.04
C GLU A 42 -7.94 12.15 8.22
N ILE A 43 -6.98 13.05 8.24
CA ILE A 43 -5.73 12.85 7.54
C ILE A 43 -5.01 11.62 8.08
N LYS A 44 -4.95 11.50 9.39
CA LYS A 44 -4.30 10.35 10.01
C LYS A 44 -5.00 9.05 9.64
N ASP A 45 -6.33 9.06 9.67
CA ASP A 45 -7.09 7.87 9.30
C ASP A 45 -6.83 7.49 7.86
N LEU A 46 -6.80 8.48 6.97
CA LEU A 46 -6.52 8.23 5.57
C LEU A 46 -5.11 7.70 5.36
N GLN A 47 -4.16 8.21 6.12
CA GLN A 47 -2.80 7.71 6.03
C GLN A 47 -2.71 6.25 6.44
N LEU A 48 -3.40 5.89 7.50
CA LEU A 48 -3.43 4.51 7.95
C LEU A 48 -4.09 3.60 6.91
N ASN A 49 -5.19 4.08 6.35
CA ASN A 49 -5.87 3.31 5.31
C ASN A 49 -4.98 3.14 4.10
N LEU A 50 -4.30 4.20 3.70
CA LEU A 50 -3.41 4.13 2.56
C LEU A 50 -2.28 3.14 2.79
N LYS A 51 -1.72 3.15 3.99
CA LYS A 51 -0.68 2.21 4.33
C LYS A 51 -1.19 0.78 4.24
N GLY A 52 -2.40 0.54 4.75
CA GLY A 52 -3.00 -0.78 4.67
C GLY A 52 -3.20 -1.23 3.24
N VAL A 53 -3.68 -0.32 2.38
CA VAL A 53 -3.87 -0.65 0.99
C VAL A 53 -2.53 -0.96 0.31
N LEU A 54 -1.50 -0.19 0.61
CA LEU A 54 -0.19 -0.45 0.04
C LEU A 54 0.35 -1.80 0.47
N ASP A 55 0.13 -2.17 1.72
CA ASP A 55 0.54 -3.49 2.20
C ASP A 55 -0.20 -4.60 1.47
N GLU A 56 -1.50 -4.41 1.24
CA GLU A 56 -2.29 -5.37 0.48
C GLU A 56 -1.80 -5.51 -0.95
N ILE A 57 -1.45 -4.39 -1.56
CA ILE A 57 -0.92 -4.41 -2.93
C ILE A 57 0.37 -5.22 -2.97
N LYS A 58 1.26 -4.99 -2.02
CA LYS A 58 2.52 -5.73 -1.98
C LYS A 58 2.29 -7.21 -1.80
N LYS A 59 1.36 -7.55 -0.94
CA LYS A 59 1.03 -8.93 -0.70
C LYS A 59 0.50 -9.59 -1.97
N THR A 60 -0.41 -8.90 -2.65
CA THR A 60 -1.00 -9.42 -3.87
C THR A 60 0.05 -9.57 -4.96
N GLU A 61 0.95 -8.59 -5.06
CA GLU A 61 2.03 -8.68 -6.03
C GLU A 61 2.93 -9.88 -5.77
N GLY A 62 3.22 -10.14 -4.49
CA GLY A 62 4.02 -11.30 -4.14
C GLY A 62 3.33 -12.59 -4.50
N GLU A 63 2.03 -12.69 -4.24
CA GLU A 63 1.26 -13.85 -4.59
C GLU A 63 1.20 -14.06 -6.10
N PHE A 64 1.08 -12.96 -6.83
CA PHE A 64 1.06 -13.02 -8.28
C PHE A 64 2.38 -13.56 -8.82
N GLU A 65 3.50 -13.05 -8.31
CA GLU A 65 4.80 -13.52 -8.77
C GLU A 65 5.00 -14.98 -8.46
N LYS A 66 4.54 -15.42 -7.32
CA LYS A 66 4.64 -16.82 -6.95
C LYS A 66 3.83 -17.69 -7.89
N LYS A 67 2.59 -17.28 -8.16
CA LYS A 67 1.73 -18.02 -9.07
C LYS A 67 2.30 -18.05 -10.48
N LYS A 68 2.88 -16.95 -10.89
CA LYS A 68 3.49 -16.86 -12.21
C LYS A 68 4.66 -17.84 -12.32
N ALA A 69 5.49 -17.88 -11.29
CA ALA A 69 6.62 -18.82 -11.28
C ALA A 69 6.14 -20.25 -11.32
N GLU A 70 5.13 -20.59 -10.52
CA GLU A 70 4.58 -21.93 -10.52
C GLU A 70 4.00 -22.30 -11.87
N ASN A 71 3.33 -21.34 -12.51
CA ASN A 71 2.75 -21.57 -13.81
C ASN A 71 3.82 -21.83 -14.86
N GLU A 72 4.90 -21.09 -14.80
CA GLU A 72 6.02 -21.28 -15.72
C GLU A 72 6.67 -22.63 -15.52
N MET A 73 6.81 -23.07 -14.28
CA MET A 73 7.33 -24.38 -14.00
C MET A 73 6.46 -25.48 -14.56
N LEU A 74 5.15 -25.35 -14.37
CA LEU A 74 4.21 -26.33 -14.90
C LEU A 74 4.25 -26.36 -16.43
N GLN A 75 4.35 -25.19 -17.02
CA GLN A 75 4.42 -25.11 -18.47
C GLN A 75 5.66 -25.82 -19.00
N THR A 76 6.78 -25.61 -18.33
CA THR A 76 8.02 -26.29 -18.69
C THR A 76 7.89 -27.81 -18.56
N TYR A 77 7.24 -28.23 -17.47
CA TYR A 77 7.03 -29.64 -17.24
C TYR A 77 6.18 -30.26 -18.34
N VAL A 78 5.09 -29.59 -18.67
CA VAL A 78 4.21 -30.07 -19.75
C VAL A 78 4.94 -30.13 -21.08
N ASN A 79 5.72 -29.10 -21.36
CA ASN A 79 6.48 -29.05 -22.60
C ASN A 79 7.48 -30.22 -22.68
N ASN A 80 8.11 -30.51 -21.56
CA ASN A 80 9.06 -31.65 -21.52
C ASN A 80 8.35 -32.97 -21.71
N LEU A 81 7.20 -33.15 -21.10
CA LEU A 81 6.42 -34.36 -21.26
C LEU A 81 5.95 -34.52 -22.71
N THR A 82 5.53 -33.46 -23.32
CA THR A 82 5.07 -33.47 -24.69
C THR A 82 6.24 -33.89 -25.63
N ARG A 83 7.39 -33.30 -25.37
CA ARG A 83 8.58 -33.62 -26.17
C ARG A 83 8.96 -35.06 -26.02
N GLN A 84 8.99 -35.57 -24.80
CA GLN A 84 9.31 -36.98 -24.56
C GLN A 84 8.32 -37.90 -25.22
N ASN A 85 7.06 -37.56 -25.16
CA ASN A 85 6.02 -38.35 -25.77
C ASN A 85 6.20 -38.41 -27.29
N MET A 86 6.57 -37.30 -27.90
CA MET A 86 6.82 -37.25 -29.32
C MET A 86 8.03 -38.12 -29.69
N LEU A 87 9.08 -38.08 -28.87
CA LEU A 87 10.25 -38.88 -29.11
C LEU A 87 9.93 -40.39 -29.06
N ILE A 88 9.13 -40.76 -28.08
CA ILE A 88 8.74 -42.16 -27.92
C ILE A 88 7.89 -42.58 -29.11
N THR A 89 6.96 -41.75 -29.52
CA THR A 89 6.10 -42.05 -30.65
C THR A 89 6.89 -42.17 -31.93
N ASN A 90 7.86 -41.30 -32.14
CA ASN A 90 8.65 -41.32 -33.35
C ASN A 90 9.66 -42.49 -33.37
N ALA A 91 9.98 -43.01 -32.20
CA ALA A 91 10.93 -44.15 -32.13
C ALA A 91 10.27 -45.45 -32.53
N LYS A 92 8.97 -45.48 -32.61
CA LYS A 92 8.28 -46.67 -33.09
C LYS A 92 8.30 -46.71 -34.60
#